data_1f62ee89dbc7a614b874a1527574d192
#
_entry.id   1f62ee89dbc7a614b874a1527574d192
#
_cell.length_a   1.000
_cell.length_b   1.000
_cell.length_c   1.000
_cell.angle_alpha   90.00
_cell.angle_beta   90.00
_cell.angle_gamma   90.00
#
_symmetry.space_group_name_H-M   'P 1'
#
loop_
_entity.id
_entity.type
_entity.pdbx_description
1 polymer ?
#
loop_
_entity_poly.entity_id
_entity_poly.type
_entity_poly.pdbx_seq_one_letter_code
_entity_poly.pdbx_strand_id
1 'polypeptide(L)'
;MPRIAAIACCLLALPLFSEGAYAQPPLPVDSTAFIRINQVGYLPDAPKVAVLCALATIPAQDFAQRFHVVNARGRVVLGPTPAVRGGPFGPCVETWRLDFTPLRSEGQYQLRAGAFRSPIVRISAAAYRGLADTLTGYMRQQRSGYNPFLRDTAHARDGIIVDHPTRSGEFLPVGGGWADAADYLQYVTTSATATYHLLAAWRDAPRAFADHYSVRGLSGRNGVPDVLDEARHGLSWLLRMYPDDSTMFNQLGDDRDHTYFDLITTDSSDYGWGKGRERPVYPCTGKPQGIIKAKNRSTGYASTAGKMAAAFALGAQVFRARDRRFADSLQQKARAAYELGEKYPGVCQTAPGTSPYFYEEENWVDDMELGASLLHQLTGESRYLRDAMRYAAREPVTPWMGADTASHYQWYPFYNAGHFETWSRAGSTDRQTLTAYYRDGLVRVVARANNGFFLGIPFIWCSNDLVVSFANQAALYRRMTGDQQFREYEHAAIDWIFGTNPWGTSMVIGVPRAGVWPRDPHTELPPSLHHGLTGGLLDGPVYRSIYQNLRGIRLMHNDEFARFNTGAMVYHDDFGDYSTNEHIMDGTANLLYLLSTVQPPAVRR
;
A
#
# COMPACT_ATOMS: atom_id res chain seq x y z
N MET A 1 -43.29 29.18 53.60
CA MET A 1 -43.15 29.64 52.23
C MET A 1 -41.67 29.73 51.87
N PRO A 2 -41.07 28.78 51.18
CA PRO A 2 -39.74 28.93 50.56
C PRO A 2 -39.89 29.27 49.10
N ARG A 3 -39.04 30.20 48.64
CA ARG A 3 -38.94 30.70 47.27
C ARG A 3 -38.26 29.66 46.40
N ILE A 4 -38.89 29.32 45.28
CA ILE A 4 -38.34 28.50 44.19
C ILE A 4 -37.50 29.42 43.33
N ALA A 5 -36.18 29.15 43.21
CA ALA A 5 -35.29 29.79 42.26
C ALA A 5 -35.34 29.01 40.96
N ALA A 6 -35.77 29.66 39.87
CA ALA A 6 -35.72 29.10 38.52
C ALA A 6 -34.30 29.19 37.99
N ILE A 7 -33.71 28.05 37.67
CA ILE A 7 -32.45 27.96 36.92
C ILE A 7 -32.76 27.98 35.45
N ALA A 8 -32.42 29.07 34.77
CA ALA A 8 -32.53 29.19 33.33
C ALA A 8 -31.36 28.37 32.70
N CYS A 9 -31.72 27.29 32.01
CA CYS A 9 -30.79 26.48 31.23
C CYS A 9 -30.60 27.18 29.87
N CYS A 10 -29.47 27.88 29.69
CA CYS A 10 -29.04 28.36 28.37
C CYS A 10 -28.61 27.18 27.50
N LEU A 11 -29.47 26.71 26.63
CA LEU A 11 -29.14 25.83 25.53
C LEU A 11 -28.33 26.64 24.49
N LEU A 12 -27.03 26.49 24.50
CA LEU A 12 -26.17 26.91 23.42
C LEU A 12 -26.46 26.00 22.21
N ALA A 13 -27.24 26.51 21.27
CA ALA A 13 -27.41 25.89 19.95
C ALA A 13 -26.09 25.98 19.19
N LEU A 14 -25.35 24.88 19.15
CA LEU A 14 -24.25 24.69 18.21
C LEU A 14 -24.86 24.62 16.80
N PRO A 15 -24.33 25.39 15.82
CA PRO A 15 -24.82 25.27 14.45
C PRO A 15 -24.46 23.88 13.95
N LEU A 16 -25.47 23.07 13.66
CA LEU A 16 -25.33 21.87 12.83
C LEU A 16 -24.93 22.34 11.42
N PHE A 17 -23.63 22.36 11.16
CA PHE A 17 -23.16 22.41 9.79
C PHE A 17 -23.63 21.11 9.12
N SER A 18 -24.69 21.18 8.35
CA SER A 18 -25.04 20.15 7.38
C SER A 18 -23.88 20.07 6.39
N GLU A 19 -23.03 19.08 6.55
CA GLU A 19 -22.01 18.71 5.57
C GLU A 19 -22.74 18.22 4.31
N GLY A 20 -23.04 19.14 3.41
CA GLY A 20 -23.45 18.81 2.07
C GLY A 20 -22.33 17.99 1.42
N ALA A 21 -22.58 16.71 1.19
CA ALA A 21 -21.72 15.89 0.37
C ALA A 21 -21.57 16.57 -1.00
N TYR A 22 -20.41 17.14 -1.28
CA TYR A 22 -20.04 17.58 -2.61
C TYR A 22 -19.74 16.31 -3.44
N ALA A 23 -20.82 15.61 -3.84
CA ALA A 23 -20.71 14.67 -4.93
C ALA A 23 -20.26 15.46 -6.17
N GLN A 24 -19.15 15.08 -6.77
CA GLN A 24 -18.82 15.61 -8.09
C GLN A 24 -20.00 15.26 -9.02
N PRO A 25 -20.43 16.20 -9.88
CA PRO A 25 -21.48 15.88 -10.83
C PRO A 25 -21.05 14.67 -11.66
N PRO A 26 -21.97 13.74 -11.96
CA PRO A 26 -21.66 12.58 -12.80
C PRO A 26 -21.01 13.07 -14.10
N LEU A 27 -20.00 12.34 -14.57
CA LEU A 27 -19.32 12.65 -15.83
C LEU A 27 -20.34 12.76 -16.94
N PRO A 28 -20.31 13.81 -17.81
CA PRO A 28 -21.26 13.94 -18.89
C PRO A 28 -21.28 12.68 -19.74
N VAL A 29 -22.42 12.06 -19.93
CA VAL A 29 -22.60 10.77 -20.63
C VAL A 29 -22.05 10.84 -22.06
N ASP A 30 -22.09 12.02 -22.68
CA ASP A 30 -21.67 12.24 -24.08
C ASP A 30 -20.20 12.69 -24.24
N SER A 31 -19.42 12.82 -23.13
CA SER A 31 -18.01 13.22 -23.24
C SER A 31 -17.17 12.09 -23.83
N THR A 32 -16.42 12.40 -24.88
CA THR A 32 -15.48 11.46 -25.52
C THR A 32 -14.06 11.60 -25.00
N ALA A 33 -13.75 12.62 -24.21
CA ALA A 33 -12.43 12.83 -23.63
C ALA A 33 -12.51 13.49 -22.25
N PHE A 34 -11.54 13.16 -21.38
CA PHE A 34 -11.51 13.53 -19.98
C PHE A 34 -10.12 13.99 -19.57
N ILE A 35 -10.00 15.13 -18.88
CA ILE A 35 -8.74 15.55 -18.27
C ILE A 35 -8.65 14.93 -16.89
N ARG A 36 -7.71 14.02 -16.72
CA ARG A 36 -7.40 13.29 -15.48
C ARG A 36 -6.34 14.02 -14.67
N ILE A 37 -6.54 14.14 -13.38
CA ILE A 37 -5.69 14.91 -12.48
C ILE A 37 -5.47 14.17 -11.16
N ASN A 38 -4.40 14.50 -10.46
CA ASN A 38 -4.25 14.14 -9.06
C ASN A 38 -5.23 14.97 -8.21
N GLN A 39 -6.19 14.31 -7.62
CA GLN A 39 -7.29 14.94 -6.87
C GLN A 39 -6.87 15.45 -5.48
N VAL A 40 -5.77 14.91 -4.91
CA VAL A 40 -5.17 15.44 -3.68
C VAL A 40 -4.52 16.80 -3.94
N GLY A 41 -3.97 16.97 -5.13
CA GLY A 41 -3.28 18.17 -5.58
C GLY A 41 -1.79 17.95 -5.80
N TYR A 42 -1.09 19.04 -6.05
CA TYR A 42 0.31 19.04 -6.47
C TYR A 42 1.15 19.94 -5.57
N LEU A 43 2.40 19.52 -5.31
CA LEU A 43 3.39 20.37 -4.65
C LEU A 43 3.89 21.47 -5.63
N PRO A 44 4.18 22.71 -5.16
CA PRO A 44 4.63 23.81 -6.01
C PRO A 44 5.88 23.48 -6.85
N ASP A 45 6.85 22.76 -6.27
CA ASP A 45 8.14 22.46 -6.87
C ASP A 45 8.25 21.06 -7.49
N ALA A 46 7.15 20.28 -7.50
CA ALA A 46 7.09 18.98 -8.13
C ALA A 46 6.67 19.06 -9.60
N PRO A 47 6.95 18.03 -10.41
CA PRO A 47 6.26 17.83 -11.69
C PRO A 47 4.74 17.85 -11.50
N LYS A 48 4.05 18.54 -12.39
CA LYS A 48 2.59 18.68 -12.37
C LYS A 48 2.05 18.42 -13.76
N VAL A 49 1.50 17.22 -13.97
CA VAL A 49 0.99 16.81 -15.28
C VAL A 49 -0.42 16.27 -15.14
N ALA A 50 -1.33 16.80 -15.92
CA ALA A 50 -2.64 16.19 -16.13
C ALA A 50 -2.63 15.39 -17.44
N VAL A 51 -3.53 14.40 -17.58
CA VAL A 51 -3.64 13.60 -18.79
C VAL A 51 -5.04 13.77 -19.39
N LEU A 52 -5.09 14.21 -20.64
CA LEU A 52 -6.30 14.14 -21.44
C LEU A 52 -6.39 12.73 -22.04
N CYS A 53 -7.34 11.94 -21.56
CA CYS A 53 -7.69 10.61 -22.04
C CYS A 53 -8.89 10.73 -22.98
N ALA A 54 -8.73 10.37 -24.25
CA ALA A 54 -9.77 10.37 -25.24
C ALA A 54 -10.21 8.94 -25.58
N LEU A 55 -11.49 8.65 -25.46
CA LEU A 55 -12.10 7.36 -25.80
C LEU A 55 -12.38 7.22 -27.31
N ALA A 56 -12.27 8.33 -28.05
CA ALA A 56 -12.35 8.39 -29.50
C ALA A 56 -11.39 9.46 -30.02
N THR A 57 -11.04 9.41 -31.29
CA THR A 57 -10.21 10.45 -31.93
C THR A 57 -10.84 11.82 -31.76
N ILE A 58 -10.08 12.78 -31.25
CA ILE A 58 -10.56 14.14 -31.02
C ILE A 58 -10.49 14.95 -32.33
N PRO A 59 -11.61 15.53 -32.81
CA PRO A 59 -11.58 16.42 -33.94
C PRO A 59 -10.68 17.66 -33.70
N ALA A 60 -9.93 18.09 -34.70
CA ALA A 60 -8.98 19.21 -34.57
C ALA A 60 -9.63 20.54 -34.11
N GLN A 61 -10.90 20.77 -34.49
CA GLN A 61 -11.67 21.95 -34.03
C GLN A 61 -11.98 21.94 -32.54
N ASP A 62 -12.05 20.74 -31.93
CA ASP A 62 -12.36 20.59 -30.50
C ASP A 62 -11.11 20.68 -29.62
N PHE A 63 -9.94 20.36 -30.20
CA PHE A 63 -8.67 20.41 -29.47
C PHE A 63 -7.49 20.73 -30.43
N ALA A 64 -6.96 21.92 -30.32
CA ALA A 64 -5.83 22.40 -31.13
C ALA A 64 -4.44 21.99 -30.56
N GLN A 65 -4.38 20.90 -29.80
CA GLN A 65 -3.16 20.34 -29.14
C GLN A 65 -2.44 21.37 -28.23
N ARG A 66 -3.21 22.27 -27.64
CA ARG A 66 -2.75 23.27 -26.68
C ARG A 66 -3.74 23.40 -25.54
N PHE A 67 -3.22 23.77 -24.39
CA PHE A 67 -4.03 24.01 -23.21
C PHE A 67 -3.61 25.29 -22.51
N HIS A 68 -4.46 25.77 -21.62
CA HIS A 68 -4.13 26.84 -20.67
C HIS A 68 -4.71 26.52 -19.30
N VAL A 69 -4.14 27.17 -18.29
CA VAL A 69 -4.59 27.05 -16.91
C VAL A 69 -5.22 28.37 -16.50
N VAL A 70 -6.43 28.27 -15.94
CA VAL A 70 -7.16 29.42 -15.39
C VAL A 70 -7.25 29.35 -13.88
N ASN A 71 -7.19 30.50 -13.21
CA ASN A 71 -7.44 30.59 -11.78
C ASN A 71 -8.95 30.61 -11.45
N ALA A 72 -9.31 30.65 -10.16
CA ALA A 72 -10.70 30.68 -9.70
C ALA A 72 -11.52 31.89 -10.23
N ARG A 73 -10.87 32.95 -10.73
CA ARG A 73 -11.52 34.11 -11.36
C ARG A 73 -11.66 33.96 -12.88
N GLY A 74 -11.33 32.79 -13.45
CA GLY A 74 -11.37 32.53 -14.89
C GLY A 74 -10.22 33.18 -15.69
N ARG A 75 -9.27 33.86 -15.05
CA ARG A 75 -8.13 34.50 -15.71
C ARG A 75 -7.08 33.44 -16.05
N VAL A 76 -6.56 33.47 -17.28
CA VAL A 76 -5.44 32.64 -17.72
C VAL A 76 -4.19 33.02 -16.93
N VAL A 77 -3.54 32.03 -16.32
CA VAL A 77 -2.31 32.17 -15.52
C VAL A 77 -1.14 31.37 -16.11
N LEU A 78 -1.42 30.44 -17.03
CA LEU A 78 -0.43 29.70 -17.80
C LEU A 78 -1.01 29.36 -19.18
N GLY A 79 -0.21 29.44 -20.21
CA GLY A 79 -0.53 29.03 -21.57
C GLY A 79 -0.88 30.20 -22.52
N PRO A 80 -1.17 29.88 -23.80
CA PRO A 80 -1.37 28.54 -24.35
C PRO A 80 -0.06 27.72 -24.40
N THR A 81 -0.08 26.55 -23.76
CA THR A 81 1.04 25.60 -23.68
C THR A 81 0.80 24.40 -24.62
N PRO A 82 1.80 23.88 -25.34
CA PRO A 82 1.63 22.66 -26.12
C PRO A 82 1.24 21.48 -25.23
N ALA A 83 0.29 20.67 -25.70
CA ALA A 83 0.02 19.35 -25.17
C ALA A 83 0.89 18.32 -25.89
N VAL A 84 1.47 17.37 -25.15
CA VAL A 84 2.37 16.36 -25.72
C VAL A 84 1.60 15.04 -25.88
N ARG A 85 1.57 14.49 -27.10
CA ARG A 85 0.90 13.23 -27.38
C ARG A 85 1.62 12.07 -26.70
N GLY A 86 0.89 11.25 -25.91
CA GLY A 86 1.41 10.10 -25.19
C GLY A 86 1.04 8.73 -25.80
N GLY A 87 0.35 8.71 -26.94
CA GLY A 87 -0.13 7.46 -27.56
C GLY A 87 -1.38 6.88 -26.88
N PRO A 88 -1.84 5.70 -27.31
CA PRO A 88 -2.97 5.01 -26.70
C PRO A 88 -2.57 4.35 -25.37
N PHE A 89 -3.55 4.20 -24.47
CA PHE A 89 -3.36 3.47 -23.22
C PHE A 89 -4.71 3.00 -22.63
N GLY A 90 -4.87 1.69 -22.43
CA GLY A 90 -6.12 1.12 -21.93
C GLY A 90 -7.32 1.54 -22.79
N PRO A 91 -8.35 2.19 -22.19
CA PRO A 91 -9.52 2.70 -22.91
C PRO A 91 -9.23 3.94 -23.76
N CYS A 92 -8.14 4.65 -23.47
CA CYS A 92 -7.82 5.89 -24.14
C CYS A 92 -7.18 5.59 -25.51
N VAL A 93 -7.90 5.82 -26.60
CA VAL A 93 -7.34 5.67 -27.97
C VAL A 93 -6.30 6.73 -28.27
N GLU A 94 -6.39 7.87 -27.57
CA GLU A 94 -5.38 8.93 -27.55
C GLU A 94 -5.19 9.43 -26.13
N THR A 95 -3.94 9.70 -25.77
CA THR A 95 -3.59 10.41 -24.53
C THR A 95 -2.74 11.63 -24.84
N TRP A 96 -2.90 12.69 -24.04
CA TRP A 96 -2.14 13.92 -24.16
C TRP A 96 -1.70 14.38 -22.78
N ARG A 97 -0.42 14.63 -22.61
CA ARG A 97 0.17 15.18 -21.38
C ARG A 97 0.04 16.69 -21.39
N LEU A 98 -0.54 17.22 -20.32
CA LEU A 98 -0.75 18.64 -20.08
C LEU A 98 0.16 19.06 -18.94
N ASP A 99 1.41 19.41 -19.27
CA ASP A 99 2.43 19.78 -18.31
C ASP A 99 2.26 21.25 -17.88
N PHE A 100 1.88 21.45 -16.61
CA PHE A 100 1.76 22.76 -15.98
C PHE A 100 2.78 22.96 -14.83
N THR A 101 3.87 22.19 -14.82
CA THR A 101 4.98 22.31 -13.87
C THR A 101 5.48 23.74 -13.66
N PRO A 102 5.56 24.62 -14.69
CA PRO A 102 5.96 26.02 -14.50
C PRO A 102 5.06 26.84 -13.57
N LEU A 103 3.80 26.44 -13.37
CA LEU A 103 2.89 27.11 -12.43
C LEU A 103 3.19 26.67 -10.99
N ARG A 104 3.89 27.52 -10.24
CA ARG A 104 4.31 27.22 -8.85
C ARG A 104 3.46 27.90 -7.78
N SER A 105 2.65 28.87 -8.15
CA SER A 105 1.81 29.60 -7.19
C SER A 105 0.78 28.70 -6.56
N GLU A 106 0.69 28.73 -5.23
CA GLU A 106 -0.36 28.04 -4.51
C GLU A 106 -1.73 28.58 -4.87
N GLY A 107 -2.75 27.71 -4.97
CA GLY A 107 -4.11 28.11 -5.33
C GLY A 107 -4.94 26.98 -5.93
N GLN A 108 -6.13 27.36 -6.40
CA GLN A 108 -7.06 26.50 -7.13
C GLN A 108 -7.11 26.93 -8.59
N TYR A 109 -7.06 25.94 -9.47
CA TYR A 109 -6.94 26.15 -10.90
C TYR A 109 -7.81 25.16 -11.67
N GLN A 110 -8.03 25.44 -12.95
CA GLN A 110 -8.67 24.53 -13.90
C GLN A 110 -7.87 24.52 -15.20
N LEU A 111 -7.57 23.32 -15.70
CA LEU A 111 -6.99 23.17 -17.03
C LEU A 111 -8.10 23.19 -18.08
N ARG A 112 -7.82 23.87 -19.20
CA ARG A 112 -8.71 23.97 -20.35
C ARG A 112 -7.95 23.60 -21.60
N ALA A 113 -8.40 22.55 -22.29
CA ALA A 113 -7.84 22.02 -23.53
C ALA A 113 -8.93 21.94 -24.59
N GLY A 114 -9.06 23.01 -25.40
CA GLY A 114 -10.16 23.14 -26.34
C GLY A 114 -11.52 23.12 -25.65
N ALA A 115 -12.38 22.20 -26.03
CA ALA A 115 -13.70 21.99 -25.42
C ALA A 115 -13.64 21.37 -24.01
N PHE A 116 -12.51 20.73 -23.64
CA PHE A 116 -12.40 19.93 -22.42
C PHE A 116 -11.93 20.75 -21.22
N ARG A 117 -12.43 20.40 -20.05
CA ARG A 117 -12.15 21.04 -18.76
C ARG A 117 -11.73 19.98 -17.73
N SER A 118 -10.72 20.27 -16.92
CA SER A 118 -10.40 19.42 -15.79
C SER A 118 -11.35 19.67 -14.61
N PRO A 119 -11.43 18.73 -13.65
CA PRO A 119 -11.79 19.07 -12.28
C PRO A 119 -10.90 20.20 -11.73
N ILE A 120 -11.24 20.72 -10.54
CA ILE A 120 -10.40 21.74 -9.89
C ILE A 120 -9.07 21.10 -9.44
N VAL A 121 -7.97 21.72 -9.87
CA VAL A 121 -6.60 21.37 -9.48
C VAL A 121 -6.18 22.25 -8.32
N ARG A 122 -5.61 21.62 -7.29
CA ARG A 122 -5.02 22.34 -6.16
C ARG A 122 -3.49 22.29 -6.26
N ILE A 123 -2.82 23.43 -6.14
CA ILE A 123 -1.37 23.51 -5.91
C ILE A 123 -1.15 24.00 -4.49
N SER A 124 -0.43 23.24 -3.67
CA SER A 124 -0.18 23.63 -2.28
C SER A 124 1.08 22.93 -1.73
N ALA A 125 1.89 23.66 -0.97
CA ALA A 125 3.00 23.11 -0.21
C ALA A 125 2.56 22.10 0.87
N ALA A 126 1.26 22.04 1.14
CA ALA A 126 0.65 21.11 2.09
C ALA A 126 -0.21 20.04 1.40
N ALA A 127 -0.01 19.77 0.10
CA ALA A 127 -0.88 18.84 -0.64
C ALA A 127 -0.99 17.45 0.02
N TYR A 128 0.11 16.88 0.44
CA TYR A 128 0.16 15.53 1.06
C TYR A 128 0.25 15.55 2.59
N ARG A 129 0.12 16.74 3.23
CA ARG A 129 0.26 16.85 4.69
C ARG A 129 -0.82 16.05 5.39
N GLY A 130 -0.41 15.17 6.32
CA GLY A 130 -1.27 14.34 7.14
C GLY A 130 -1.81 13.08 6.43
N LEU A 131 -1.47 12.84 5.15
CA LEU A 131 -1.95 11.63 4.47
C LEU A 131 -1.32 10.37 5.05
N ALA A 132 0.00 10.35 5.31
CA ALA A 132 0.65 9.20 5.94
C ALA A 132 0.01 8.86 7.29
N ASP A 133 -0.33 9.89 8.07
CA ASP A 133 -1.03 9.72 9.35
C ASP A 133 -2.47 9.19 9.17
N THR A 134 -3.16 9.62 8.12
CA THR A 134 -4.48 9.08 7.74
C THR A 134 -4.40 7.57 7.42
N LEU A 135 -3.37 7.15 6.67
CA LEU A 135 -3.17 5.74 6.34
C LEU A 135 -2.83 4.89 7.59
N THR A 136 -2.18 5.48 8.60
CA THR A 136 -2.00 4.83 9.91
C THR A 136 -3.35 4.51 10.57
N GLY A 137 -4.37 5.37 10.36
CA GLY A 137 -5.74 5.12 10.82
C GLY A 137 -6.37 3.87 10.22
N TYR A 138 -6.12 3.61 8.93
CA TYR A 138 -6.55 2.38 8.27
C TYR A 138 -5.85 1.14 8.87
N MET A 139 -4.53 1.17 9.09
CA MET A 139 -3.81 0.08 9.74
C MET A 139 -4.42 -0.28 11.11
N ARG A 140 -4.82 0.72 11.88
CA ARG A 140 -5.48 0.55 13.17
C ARG A 140 -6.83 -0.16 13.05
N GLN A 141 -7.58 0.09 11.97
CA GLN A 141 -8.86 -0.59 11.70
C GLN A 141 -8.65 -2.08 11.36
N GLN A 142 -7.55 -2.43 10.67
CA GLN A 142 -7.23 -3.83 10.31
C GLN A 142 -6.77 -4.70 11.48
N ARG A 143 -6.64 -4.18 12.70
CA ARG A 143 -6.18 -4.96 13.85
C ARG A 143 -7.08 -6.15 14.15
N SER A 144 -6.50 -7.35 14.21
CA SER A 144 -7.02 -8.54 14.88
C SER A 144 -6.62 -8.52 16.38
N GLY A 145 -7.22 -9.37 17.20
CA GLY A 145 -7.19 -9.20 18.64
C GLY A 145 -8.15 -8.08 19.05
N TYR A 146 -7.72 -7.16 19.93
CA TYR A 146 -8.54 -5.99 20.23
C TYR A 146 -8.56 -5.02 19.04
N ASN A 147 -9.72 -4.90 18.40
CA ASN A 147 -9.95 -3.94 17.33
C ASN A 147 -10.47 -2.61 17.92
N PRO A 148 -9.69 -1.53 17.86
CA PRO A 148 -10.07 -0.26 18.49
C PRO A 148 -11.16 0.51 17.73
N PHE A 149 -11.36 0.22 16.47
CA PHE A 149 -12.41 0.82 15.66
C PHE A 149 -13.78 0.23 16.02
N LEU A 150 -13.88 -1.11 16.08
CA LEU A 150 -15.07 -1.83 16.52
C LEU A 150 -15.25 -1.83 18.05
N ARG A 151 -14.20 -1.50 18.80
CA ARG A 151 -14.13 -1.53 20.28
C ARG A 151 -14.44 -2.91 20.87
N ASP A 152 -14.09 -3.95 20.15
CA ASP A 152 -14.33 -5.33 20.53
C ASP A 152 -13.11 -6.20 20.19
N THR A 153 -13.14 -7.47 20.58
CA THR A 153 -12.01 -8.38 20.42
C THR A 153 -12.36 -9.50 19.45
N ALA A 154 -11.59 -9.58 18.35
CA ALA A 154 -11.63 -10.66 17.38
C ALA A 154 -10.60 -11.74 17.72
N HIS A 155 -10.89 -12.99 17.40
CA HIS A 155 -9.92 -14.10 17.35
C HIS A 155 -9.02 -14.21 18.60
N ALA A 156 -9.61 -14.02 19.80
CA ALA A 156 -8.87 -13.95 21.06
C ALA A 156 -8.17 -15.28 21.44
N ARG A 157 -8.56 -16.38 20.80
CA ARG A 157 -8.08 -17.73 21.12
C ARG A 157 -7.33 -18.41 19.97
N ASP A 158 -6.75 -17.63 19.04
CA ASP A 158 -5.91 -18.21 17.99
C ASP A 158 -4.62 -18.80 18.56
N GLY A 159 -4.13 -19.93 18.04
CA GLY A 159 -4.71 -20.74 16.99
C GLY A 159 -4.27 -22.20 17.14
N ILE A 160 -4.67 -23.05 16.18
CA ILE A 160 -4.29 -24.47 16.17
C ILE A 160 -3.25 -24.71 15.07
N ILE A 161 -2.12 -25.29 15.42
CA ILE A 161 -1.07 -25.65 14.45
C ILE A 161 -1.60 -26.74 13.51
N VAL A 162 -1.42 -26.53 12.21
CA VAL A 162 -1.80 -27.50 11.16
C VAL A 162 -0.60 -27.77 10.25
N ASP A 163 -0.64 -28.90 9.53
CA ASP A 163 0.38 -29.28 8.52
C ASP A 163 1.84 -29.22 9.06
N HIS A 164 2.02 -29.43 10.37
CA HIS A 164 3.34 -29.52 11.01
C HIS A 164 3.74 -30.99 11.20
N PRO A 165 4.98 -31.39 10.94
CA PRO A 165 5.41 -32.79 11.03
C PRO A 165 5.13 -33.48 12.38
N THR A 166 5.20 -32.74 13.49
CA THR A 166 5.12 -33.31 14.85
C THR A 166 4.20 -32.55 15.81
N ARG A 167 3.72 -31.34 15.44
CA ARG A 167 2.98 -30.45 16.36
C ARG A 167 1.56 -30.12 15.89
N SER A 168 1.08 -30.77 14.81
CA SER A 168 -0.31 -30.58 14.35
C SER A 168 -1.32 -30.91 15.46
N GLY A 169 -2.27 -29.99 15.68
CA GLY A 169 -3.27 -30.07 16.74
C GLY A 169 -2.88 -29.36 18.04
N GLU A 170 -1.65 -28.91 18.20
CA GLU A 170 -1.24 -28.11 19.36
C GLU A 170 -1.79 -26.69 19.27
N PHE A 171 -2.17 -26.14 20.43
CA PHE A 171 -2.54 -24.73 20.55
C PHE A 171 -1.30 -23.84 20.59
N LEU A 172 -1.32 -22.74 19.81
CA LEU A 172 -0.30 -21.70 19.80
C LEU A 172 -0.96 -20.32 20.02
N PRO A 173 -0.57 -19.54 21.05
CA PRO A 173 -1.18 -18.25 21.35
C PRO A 173 -0.66 -17.16 20.37
N VAL A 174 -1.29 -17.02 19.21
CA VAL A 174 -0.90 -16.10 18.13
C VAL A 174 -1.90 -14.96 17.86
N GLY A 175 -2.85 -14.73 18.73
CA GLY A 175 -3.83 -13.64 18.57
C GLY A 175 -3.18 -12.27 18.40
N GLY A 176 -3.78 -11.37 17.64
CA GLY A 176 -3.27 -10.02 17.29
C GLY A 176 -2.80 -9.94 15.83
N GLY A 177 -2.03 -8.93 15.46
CA GLY A 177 -1.65 -8.65 14.08
C GLY A 177 -2.75 -7.91 13.31
N TRP A 178 -2.65 -7.90 11.98
CA TRP A 178 -3.62 -7.26 11.09
C TRP A 178 -4.24 -8.27 10.14
N ALA A 179 -5.54 -8.14 9.86
CA ALA A 179 -6.15 -8.74 8.69
C ALA A 179 -5.42 -8.24 7.43
N ASP A 180 -5.20 -9.12 6.48
CA ASP A 180 -4.38 -8.83 5.30
C ASP A 180 -5.09 -7.88 4.33
N ALA A 181 -6.36 -8.12 4.11
CA ALA A 181 -7.21 -7.35 3.22
C ALA A 181 -8.64 -7.23 3.80
N ALA A 182 -9.66 -7.53 3.01
CA ALA A 182 -11.06 -7.56 3.44
C ALA A 182 -11.43 -8.87 4.16
N ASP A 183 -10.65 -9.90 4.01
CA ASP A 183 -10.78 -11.17 4.72
C ASP A 183 -10.11 -11.13 6.11
N TYR A 184 -10.17 -12.25 6.83
CA TYR A 184 -9.58 -12.34 8.17
C TYR A 184 -8.21 -13.02 8.20
N LEU A 185 -7.69 -13.45 7.04
CA LEU A 185 -6.39 -14.09 6.95
C LEU A 185 -5.28 -13.12 7.38
N GLN A 186 -4.23 -13.68 7.92
CA GLN A 186 -3.07 -12.92 8.35
C GLN A 186 -1.81 -13.63 7.85
N TYR A 187 -1.01 -12.91 7.09
CA TYR A 187 0.24 -13.44 6.53
C TYR A 187 1.45 -12.73 7.11
N VAL A 188 2.48 -13.51 7.42
CA VAL A 188 3.74 -12.95 7.92
C VAL A 188 4.46 -12.21 6.81
N THR A 189 4.36 -12.67 5.56
CA THR A 189 5.02 -12.03 4.43
C THR A 189 4.59 -10.56 4.28
N THR A 190 3.29 -10.28 4.27
CA THR A 190 2.75 -8.92 4.17
C THR A 190 2.90 -8.13 5.47
N SER A 191 2.59 -8.73 6.62
CA SER A 191 2.68 -8.05 7.93
C SER A 191 4.11 -7.66 8.31
N ALA A 192 5.12 -8.47 7.98
CA ALA A 192 6.52 -8.13 8.26
C ALA A 192 7.00 -6.98 7.37
N THR A 193 6.62 -6.99 6.09
CA THR A 193 6.90 -5.91 5.14
C THR A 193 6.20 -4.62 5.54
N ALA A 194 4.91 -4.68 5.91
CA ALA A 194 4.18 -3.52 6.44
C ALA A 194 4.84 -2.97 7.71
N THR A 195 5.25 -3.84 8.63
CA THR A 195 5.98 -3.43 9.84
C THR A 195 7.29 -2.71 9.49
N TYR A 196 8.04 -3.22 8.49
CA TYR A 196 9.23 -2.53 7.99
C TYR A 196 8.88 -1.15 7.43
N HIS A 197 7.86 -1.02 6.61
CA HIS A 197 7.45 0.27 6.02
C HIS A 197 7.04 1.29 7.10
N LEU A 198 6.27 0.90 8.11
CA LEU A 198 5.90 1.77 9.23
C LEU A 198 7.12 2.27 10.02
N LEU A 199 8.06 1.38 10.31
CA LEU A 199 9.30 1.72 11.00
C LEU A 199 10.22 2.60 10.16
N ALA A 200 10.36 2.32 8.86
CA ALA A 200 11.13 3.12 7.92
C ALA A 200 10.53 4.51 7.73
N ALA A 201 9.20 4.60 7.63
CA ALA A 201 8.47 5.87 7.56
C ALA A 201 8.74 6.74 8.79
N TRP A 202 8.68 6.17 9.98
CA TRP A 202 9.05 6.88 11.21
C TRP A 202 10.51 7.30 11.23
N ARG A 203 11.44 6.40 10.90
CA ARG A 203 12.87 6.70 10.87
C ARG A 203 13.20 7.85 9.93
N ASP A 204 12.62 7.85 8.73
CA ASP A 204 12.98 8.77 7.65
C ASP A 204 12.18 10.08 7.71
N ALA A 205 10.95 10.06 8.23
CA ALA A 205 10.07 11.22 8.27
C ALA A 205 9.26 11.33 9.58
N PRO A 206 9.89 11.42 10.77
CA PRO A 206 9.18 11.37 12.05
C PRO A 206 8.18 12.51 12.25
N ARG A 207 8.32 13.62 11.49
CA ARG A 207 7.40 14.76 11.58
C ARG A 207 6.10 14.58 10.80
N ALA A 208 5.98 13.50 10.03
CA ALA A 208 4.76 13.19 9.29
C ALA A 208 3.67 12.60 10.18
N PHE A 209 4.00 12.18 11.41
CA PHE A 209 3.13 11.40 12.28
C PHE A 209 2.80 12.12 13.57
N ALA A 210 1.54 12.01 13.97
CA ALA A 210 0.98 12.56 15.20
C ALA A 210 0.83 11.48 16.29
N ASP A 211 0.40 11.92 17.47
CA ASP A 211 0.03 11.12 18.62
C ASP A 211 -1.42 11.48 18.97
N HIS A 212 -2.37 10.74 18.43
CA HIS A 212 -3.80 10.92 18.62
C HIS A 212 -4.45 9.80 19.41
N TYR A 213 -3.80 8.63 19.45
CA TYR A 213 -4.34 7.41 20.03
C TYR A 213 -3.42 6.85 21.12
N SER A 214 -4.00 6.04 21.98
CA SER A 214 -3.28 5.22 22.95
C SER A 214 -2.70 3.97 22.27
N VAL A 215 -1.82 3.24 22.94
CA VAL A 215 -1.27 1.96 22.45
C VAL A 215 -2.37 0.95 22.09
N ARG A 216 -3.56 1.04 22.70
CA ARG A 216 -4.72 0.24 22.33
C ARG A 216 -5.46 0.76 21.08
N GLY A 217 -5.00 1.86 20.49
CA GLY A 217 -5.66 2.49 19.33
C GLY A 217 -6.91 3.30 19.66
N LEU A 218 -7.26 3.49 20.94
CA LEU A 218 -8.37 4.34 21.37
C LEU A 218 -7.95 5.81 21.42
N SER A 219 -8.88 6.73 21.19
CA SER A 219 -8.60 8.16 21.27
C SER A 219 -7.94 8.54 22.59
N GLY A 220 -6.87 9.33 22.52
CA GLY A 220 -6.09 9.79 23.66
C GLY A 220 -4.59 9.60 23.44
N ARG A 221 -3.83 10.64 23.71
CA ARG A 221 -2.36 10.67 23.53
C ARG A 221 -1.66 9.81 24.58
N ASN A 222 -0.57 9.16 24.17
CA ASN A 222 0.26 8.35 25.08
C ASN A 222 1.74 8.75 25.08
N GLY A 223 2.13 9.79 24.33
CA GLY A 223 3.51 10.25 24.19
C GLY A 223 4.30 9.47 23.13
N VAL A 224 3.64 8.55 22.40
CA VAL A 224 4.23 7.77 21.30
C VAL A 224 3.45 8.09 20.03
N PRO A 225 4.10 8.43 18.91
CA PRO A 225 3.43 8.60 17.63
C PRO A 225 2.68 7.35 17.20
N ASP A 226 1.48 7.53 16.63
CA ASP A 226 0.54 6.45 16.30
C ASP A 226 1.17 5.38 15.39
N VAL A 227 2.02 5.79 14.44
CA VAL A 227 2.75 4.87 13.56
C VAL A 227 3.68 3.91 14.32
N LEU A 228 4.24 4.34 15.45
CA LEU A 228 5.07 3.47 16.30
C LEU A 228 4.22 2.51 17.14
N ASP A 229 3.03 2.91 17.57
CA ASP A 229 2.10 2.00 18.23
C ASP A 229 1.62 0.91 17.27
N GLU A 230 1.36 1.27 15.98
CA GLU A 230 1.03 0.28 14.94
C GLU A 230 2.22 -0.62 14.64
N ALA A 231 3.42 -0.07 14.45
CA ALA A 231 4.62 -0.88 14.25
C ALA A 231 4.89 -1.83 15.42
N ARG A 232 4.66 -1.39 16.67
CA ARG A 232 4.76 -2.25 17.85
C ARG A 232 3.71 -3.35 17.85
N HIS A 233 2.49 -3.07 17.38
CA HIS A 233 1.43 -4.08 17.22
C HIS A 233 1.88 -5.20 16.27
N GLY A 234 2.40 -4.85 15.09
CA GLY A 234 2.95 -5.79 14.13
C GLY A 234 4.13 -6.59 14.69
N LEU A 235 5.15 -5.92 15.25
CA LEU A 235 6.30 -6.57 15.88
C LEU A 235 5.89 -7.58 16.96
N SER A 236 4.89 -7.22 17.76
CA SER A 236 4.41 -8.08 18.85
C SER A 236 3.72 -9.33 18.32
N TRP A 237 3.02 -9.24 17.18
CA TRP A 237 2.44 -10.40 16.52
C TRP A 237 3.50 -11.27 15.85
N LEU A 238 4.44 -10.68 15.13
CA LEU A 238 5.57 -11.39 14.51
C LEU A 238 6.38 -12.20 15.53
N LEU A 239 6.58 -11.66 16.76
CA LEU A 239 7.23 -12.40 17.86
C LEU A 239 6.42 -13.64 18.26
N ARG A 240 5.08 -13.60 18.22
CA ARG A 240 4.22 -14.77 18.49
C ARG A 240 4.26 -15.79 17.36
N MET A 241 4.40 -15.33 16.11
CA MET A 241 4.57 -16.21 14.94
C MET A 241 5.99 -16.81 14.85
N TYR A 242 6.91 -16.36 15.70
CA TYR A 242 8.28 -16.91 15.82
C TYR A 242 8.62 -17.18 17.30
N PRO A 243 7.92 -18.14 17.94
CA PRO A 243 7.99 -18.35 19.39
C PRO A 243 9.33 -18.86 19.88
N ASP A 244 9.99 -19.73 19.11
CA ASP A 244 11.32 -20.27 19.39
C ASP A 244 12.25 -20.12 18.15
N ASP A 245 13.54 -20.39 18.30
CA ASP A 245 14.53 -20.11 17.25
C ASP A 245 14.56 -21.19 16.14
N SER A 246 13.69 -22.20 16.22
CA SER A 246 13.62 -23.32 15.27
C SER A 246 12.31 -23.43 14.52
N THR A 247 11.23 -22.83 15.04
CA THR A 247 9.88 -22.97 14.50
C THR A 247 9.33 -21.59 14.10
N MET A 248 9.17 -21.39 12.81
CA MET A 248 8.62 -20.17 12.22
C MET A 248 7.26 -20.47 11.59
N PHE A 249 6.27 -19.63 11.86
CA PHE A 249 4.94 -19.72 11.26
C PHE A 249 4.77 -18.60 10.24
N ASN A 250 4.02 -18.87 9.17
CA ASN A 250 3.85 -17.93 8.05
C ASN A 250 2.44 -17.40 7.90
N GLN A 251 1.41 -18.16 8.34
CA GLN A 251 0.01 -17.82 8.07
C GLN A 251 -0.88 -18.18 9.25
N LEU A 252 -1.90 -17.37 9.47
CA LEU A 252 -2.98 -17.58 10.42
C LEU A 252 -4.32 -17.41 9.70
N GLY A 253 -5.19 -18.41 9.80
CA GLY A 253 -6.41 -18.52 9.01
C GLY A 253 -6.17 -19.15 7.64
N ASP A 254 -7.23 -19.43 6.91
CA ASP A 254 -7.24 -19.83 5.51
C ASP A 254 -8.61 -19.50 4.87
N ASP A 255 -8.75 -19.68 3.55
CA ASP A 255 -9.89 -19.24 2.74
C ASP A 255 -11.25 -19.86 3.10
N ARG A 256 -11.35 -20.65 4.17
CA ARG A 256 -12.64 -21.10 4.72
C ARG A 256 -13.42 -19.95 5.35
N ASP A 257 -12.76 -18.85 5.75
CA ASP A 257 -13.42 -17.64 6.23
C ASP A 257 -14.17 -16.87 5.13
N HIS A 258 -13.77 -16.99 3.87
CA HIS A 258 -14.42 -16.33 2.73
C HIS A 258 -15.90 -16.72 2.52
N THR A 259 -16.39 -17.70 3.28
CA THR A 259 -17.82 -18.05 3.31
C THR A 259 -18.62 -17.25 4.33
N TYR A 260 -17.96 -16.48 5.19
CA TYR A 260 -18.53 -15.69 6.28
C TYR A 260 -18.03 -14.27 6.18
N PHE A 261 -18.69 -13.48 5.36
CA PHE A 261 -18.32 -12.08 5.13
C PHE A 261 -19.11 -11.19 6.12
N ASP A 262 -18.63 -11.10 7.35
CA ASP A 262 -19.23 -10.35 8.46
C ASP A 262 -18.11 -9.56 9.19
N LEU A 263 -18.42 -8.89 10.29
CA LEU A 263 -17.39 -8.19 11.07
C LEU A 263 -16.38 -9.19 11.64
N ILE A 264 -15.10 -8.81 11.62
CA ILE A 264 -14.01 -9.63 12.19
C ILE A 264 -14.26 -10.05 13.66
N THR A 265 -15.02 -9.24 14.41
CA THR A 265 -15.39 -9.53 15.82
C THR A 265 -16.53 -10.53 15.97
N THR A 266 -17.25 -10.81 14.88
CA THR A 266 -18.37 -11.77 14.86
C THR A 266 -18.08 -12.98 13.96
N ASP A 267 -16.84 -13.13 13.50
CA ASP A 267 -16.43 -14.26 12.68
C ASP A 267 -16.89 -15.60 13.26
N SER A 268 -17.66 -16.31 12.47
CA SER A 268 -18.19 -17.64 12.80
C SER A 268 -17.68 -18.73 11.87
N SER A 269 -16.57 -18.48 11.17
CA SER A 269 -15.92 -19.44 10.29
C SER A 269 -15.67 -20.76 10.99
N ASP A 270 -15.82 -21.87 10.25
CA ASP A 270 -15.59 -23.23 10.75
C ASP A 270 -14.40 -23.87 10.02
N TYR A 271 -13.31 -24.00 10.73
CA TYR A 271 -12.08 -24.60 10.22
C TYR A 271 -12.03 -26.14 10.43
N GLY A 272 -13.19 -26.79 10.66
CA GLY A 272 -13.32 -28.22 10.80
C GLY A 272 -13.39 -28.72 12.26
N TRP A 273 -13.38 -27.81 13.23
CA TRP A 273 -13.51 -28.12 14.66
C TRP A 273 -14.53 -27.24 15.39
N GLY A 274 -15.44 -26.63 14.63
CA GLY A 274 -16.59 -25.87 15.13
C GLY A 274 -16.54 -24.38 14.81
N LYS A 275 -17.72 -23.77 14.69
CA LYS A 275 -17.87 -22.37 14.32
C LYS A 275 -17.25 -21.42 15.34
N GLY A 276 -16.57 -20.37 14.85
CA GLY A 276 -15.95 -19.33 15.67
C GLY A 276 -14.89 -19.86 16.65
N ARG A 277 -14.31 -21.02 16.33
CA ARG A 277 -13.21 -21.60 17.09
C ARG A 277 -11.87 -21.05 16.62
N GLU A 278 -10.80 -21.59 17.20
CA GLU A 278 -9.43 -21.24 16.89
C GLU A 278 -9.14 -21.37 15.39
N ARG A 279 -8.39 -20.43 14.80
CA ARG A 279 -7.98 -20.48 13.39
C ARG A 279 -6.74 -21.37 13.20
N PRO A 280 -6.54 -21.96 12.00
CA PRO A 280 -5.35 -22.75 11.69
C PRO A 280 -4.10 -21.87 11.61
N VAL A 281 -2.97 -22.36 12.11
CA VAL A 281 -1.65 -21.71 12.02
C VAL A 281 -0.71 -22.60 11.20
N TYR A 282 -0.20 -22.07 10.11
CA TYR A 282 0.66 -22.79 9.18
C TYR A 282 2.14 -22.48 9.43
N PRO A 283 2.99 -23.49 9.68
CA PRO A 283 4.43 -23.31 9.83
C PRO A 283 5.15 -23.18 8.48
N CYS A 284 6.36 -22.64 8.47
CA CYS A 284 7.30 -22.90 7.39
C CYS A 284 7.89 -24.32 7.57
N THR A 285 7.80 -25.14 6.55
CA THR A 285 8.31 -26.54 6.57
C THR A 285 9.41 -26.80 5.54
N GLY A 286 9.65 -25.85 4.64
CA GLY A 286 10.55 -26.02 3.48
C GLY A 286 10.02 -27.02 2.45
N LYS A 287 8.74 -27.33 2.50
CA LYS A 287 8.06 -28.29 1.60
C LYS A 287 6.68 -27.74 1.20
N PRO A 288 6.11 -28.18 0.07
CA PRO A 288 4.78 -27.80 -0.34
C PRO A 288 3.71 -28.10 0.72
N GLN A 289 2.91 -27.10 1.04
CA GLN A 289 1.88 -27.13 2.09
C GLN A 289 0.49 -26.82 1.55
N GLY A 290 -0.52 -27.28 2.28
CA GLY A 290 -1.94 -27.10 2.01
C GLY A 290 -2.72 -28.32 2.49
N ILE A 291 -3.74 -28.09 3.33
CA ILE A 291 -4.48 -29.19 4.00
C ILE A 291 -5.82 -29.52 3.34
N ILE A 292 -6.23 -28.73 2.32
CA ILE A 292 -7.53 -28.91 1.67
C ILE A 292 -7.34 -29.47 0.25
N LYS A 293 -7.43 -28.65 -0.80
CA LYS A 293 -7.43 -29.13 -2.19
C LYS A 293 -6.13 -28.86 -2.93
N ALA A 294 -5.50 -27.74 -2.66
CA ALA A 294 -4.31 -27.30 -3.36
C ALA A 294 -3.11 -27.27 -2.44
N LYS A 295 -1.92 -27.23 -3.01
CA LYS A 295 -0.64 -27.04 -2.29
C LYS A 295 0.13 -25.91 -2.91
N ASN A 296 0.85 -25.18 -2.06
CA ASN A 296 1.85 -24.21 -2.51
C ASN A 296 3.12 -24.90 -3.03
N ARG A 297 4.14 -24.09 -3.36
CA ARG A 297 5.43 -24.56 -3.89
C ARG A 297 6.59 -24.20 -2.97
N SER A 298 6.36 -24.17 -1.65
CA SER A 298 7.40 -23.82 -0.66
C SER A 298 8.63 -24.70 -0.78
N THR A 299 9.82 -24.11 -0.63
CA THR A 299 11.12 -24.77 -0.78
C THR A 299 12.07 -24.50 0.38
N GLY A 300 11.82 -23.49 1.20
CA GLY A 300 12.68 -23.07 2.31
C GLY A 300 11.96 -22.17 3.29
N TYR A 301 12.73 -21.39 4.04
CA TYR A 301 12.25 -20.46 5.08
C TYR A 301 12.71 -19.02 4.79
N ALA A 302 13.66 -18.84 3.88
CA ALA A 302 14.46 -17.62 3.78
C ALA A 302 13.64 -16.39 3.43
N SER A 303 12.57 -16.50 2.63
CA SER A 303 11.70 -15.36 2.32
C SER A 303 11.01 -14.80 3.58
N THR A 304 10.35 -15.64 4.35
CA THR A 304 9.72 -15.25 5.62
C THR A 304 10.75 -14.84 6.67
N ALA A 305 11.84 -15.58 6.76
CA ALA A 305 12.92 -15.35 7.74
C ALA A 305 13.64 -14.02 7.51
N GLY A 306 13.92 -13.66 6.27
CA GLY A 306 14.53 -12.39 5.88
C GLY A 306 13.65 -11.19 6.23
N LYS A 307 12.34 -11.27 5.90
CA LYS A 307 11.35 -10.24 6.25
C LYS A 307 11.22 -10.06 7.76
N MET A 308 11.13 -11.16 8.53
CA MET A 308 11.10 -11.08 10.00
C MET A 308 12.40 -10.49 10.55
N ALA A 309 13.57 -10.93 10.05
CA ALA A 309 14.86 -10.39 10.48
C ALA A 309 14.94 -8.88 10.24
N ALA A 310 14.47 -8.42 9.09
CA ALA A 310 14.42 -7.01 8.74
C ALA A 310 13.51 -6.20 9.68
N ALA A 311 12.27 -6.64 9.87
CA ALA A 311 11.32 -5.98 10.76
C ALA A 311 11.84 -5.91 12.20
N PHE A 312 12.38 -7.02 12.73
CA PHE A 312 12.94 -7.07 14.07
C PHE A 312 14.21 -6.21 14.22
N ALA A 313 15.13 -6.23 13.25
CA ALA A 313 16.34 -5.43 13.31
C ALA A 313 16.05 -3.92 13.28
N LEU A 314 15.16 -3.47 12.41
CA LEU A 314 14.75 -2.07 12.36
C LEU A 314 13.94 -1.69 13.61
N GLY A 315 13.05 -2.57 14.07
CA GLY A 315 12.32 -2.41 15.32
C GLY A 315 13.25 -2.24 16.53
N ALA A 316 14.30 -3.07 16.63
CA ALA A 316 15.32 -2.96 17.67
C ALA A 316 16.02 -1.59 17.65
N GLN A 317 16.35 -1.06 16.47
CA GLN A 317 16.95 0.27 16.33
C GLN A 317 15.99 1.37 16.79
N VAL A 318 14.75 1.35 16.32
CA VAL A 318 13.75 2.39 16.56
C VAL A 318 13.31 2.43 18.04
N PHE A 319 13.13 1.26 18.65
CA PHE A 319 12.66 1.18 20.04
C PHE A 319 13.79 1.24 21.08
N ARG A 320 15.07 1.19 20.71
CA ARG A 320 16.21 1.17 21.62
C ARG A 320 16.17 2.24 22.71
N ALA A 321 15.83 3.48 22.35
CA ALA A 321 15.77 4.60 23.28
C ALA A 321 14.47 4.65 24.10
N ARG A 322 13.41 3.95 23.67
CA ARG A 322 12.07 4.00 24.29
C ARG A 322 11.79 2.79 25.18
N ASP A 323 12.19 1.60 24.73
CA ASP A 323 11.96 0.32 25.42
C ASP A 323 13.13 -0.63 25.13
N ARG A 324 14.16 -0.54 25.97
CA ARG A 324 15.40 -1.31 25.80
C ARG A 324 15.16 -2.82 25.87
N ARG A 325 14.27 -3.28 26.76
CA ARG A 325 13.98 -4.73 26.90
C ARG A 325 13.34 -5.29 25.63
N PHE A 326 12.37 -4.56 25.09
CA PHE A 326 11.74 -4.93 23.83
C PHE A 326 12.75 -4.91 22.67
N ALA A 327 13.59 -3.88 22.58
CA ALA A 327 14.64 -3.78 21.57
C ALA A 327 15.67 -4.93 21.67
N ASP A 328 16.08 -5.33 22.88
CA ASP A 328 17.02 -6.45 23.07
C ASP A 328 16.39 -7.79 22.63
N SER A 329 15.10 -8.02 22.94
CA SER A 329 14.36 -9.19 22.44
C SER A 329 14.25 -9.21 20.91
N LEU A 330 13.93 -8.07 20.30
CA LEU A 330 13.89 -7.94 18.83
C LEU A 330 15.26 -8.19 18.19
N GLN A 331 16.34 -7.67 18.77
CA GLN A 331 17.71 -7.92 18.26
C GLN A 331 18.07 -9.41 18.29
N GLN A 332 17.74 -10.10 19.38
CA GLN A 332 17.96 -11.55 19.48
C GLN A 332 17.18 -12.30 18.40
N LYS A 333 15.88 -12.00 18.26
CA LYS A 333 15.02 -12.65 17.27
C LYS A 333 15.41 -12.31 15.82
N ALA A 334 15.90 -11.10 15.54
CA ALA A 334 16.42 -10.74 14.23
C ALA A 334 17.60 -11.62 13.82
N ARG A 335 18.55 -11.87 14.72
CA ARG A 335 19.68 -12.75 14.47
C ARG A 335 19.23 -14.18 14.22
N ALA A 336 18.39 -14.73 15.10
CA ALA A 336 17.90 -16.09 15.01
C ALA A 336 17.08 -16.31 13.71
N ALA A 337 16.22 -15.37 13.33
CA ALA A 337 15.48 -15.44 12.08
C ALA A 337 16.41 -15.43 10.86
N TYR A 338 17.40 -14.55 10.83
CA TYR A 338 18.36 -14.48 9.74
C TYR A 338 19.16 -15.80 9.60
N GLU A 339 19.66 -16.34 10.71
CA GLU A 339 20.41 -17.61 10.74
C GLU A 339 19.52 -18.79 10.32
N LEU A 340 18.24 -18.79 10.67
CA LEU A 340 17.29 -19.80 10.21
C LEU A 340 17.08 -19.71 8.68
N GLY A 341 16.98 -18.49 8.11
CA GLY A 341 16.90 -18.27 6.68
C GLY A 341 18.15 -18.73 5.92
N GLU A 342 19.36 -18.47 6.47
CA GLU A 342 20.60 -18.98 5.89
C GLU A 342 20.65 -20.51 5.90
N LYS A 343 20.14 -21.14 6.95
CA LYS A 343 20.12 -22.60 7.11
C LYS A 343 19.16 -23.29 6.15
N TYR A 344 18.02 -22.67 5.86
CA TYR A 344 16.95 -23.21 5.01
C TYR A 344 16.61 -22.24 3.86
N PRO A 345 17.52 -22.07 2.88
CA PRO A 345 17.29 -21.17 1.76
C PRO A 345 16.10 -21.60 0.92
N GLY A 346 15.36 -20.63 0.37
CA GLY A 346 14.16 -20.85 -0.42
C GLY A 346 12.95 -20.11 0.15
N VAL A 347 11.78 -20.31 -0.47
CA VAL A 347 10.56 -19.59 -0.15
C VAL A 347 9.65 -20.36 0.80
N CYS A 348 8.98 -19.65 1.69
CA CYS A 348 7.86 -20.14 2.49
C CYS A 348 6.60 -19.41 2.06
N GLN A 349 5.90 -19.95 1.08
CA GLN A 349 4.69 -19.37 0.49
C GLN A 349 3.49 -19.54 1.41
N THR A 350 2.46 -18.72 1.24
CA THR A 350 1.18 -18.90 1.94
C THR A 350 0.51 -20.21 1.50
N ALA A 351 -0.27 -20.82 2.39
CA ALA A 351 -0.93 -22.09 2.12
C ALA A 351 -2.30 -21.87 1.47
N PRO A 352 -2.56 -22.42 0.27
CA PRO A 352 -3.87 -22.37 -0.36
C PRO A 352 -4.85 -23.26 0.40
N GLY A 353 -6.14 -22.89 0.37
CA GLY A 353 -7.21 -23.65 0.98
C GLY A 353 -8.11 -24.34 -0.05
N THR A 354 -9.37 -23.92 -0.12
CA THR A 354 -10.37 -24.38 -1.09
C THR A 354 -10.12 -23.79 -2.47
N SER A 355 -9.76 -22.52 -2.53
CA SER A 355 -9.33 -21.81 -3.74
C SER A 355 -7.88 -22.10 -4.04
N PRO A 356 -7.47 -22.14 -5.33
CA PRO A 356 -6.08 -22.36 -5.69
C PRO A 356 -5.21 -21.09 -5.52
N TYR A 357 -5.76 -20.01 -5.01
CA TYR A 357 -5.08 -18.73 -4.87
C TYR A 357 -4.21 -18.73 -3.60
N PHE A 358 -3.01 -18.24 -3.73
CA PHE A 358 -2.06 -18.00 -2.64
C PHE A 358 -1.02 -17.00 -3.12
N TYR A 359 -0.23 -16.44 -2.20
CA TYR A 359 0.89 -15.58 -2.57
C TYR A 359 2.04 -16.43 -3.08
N GLU A 360 2.27 -16.31 -4.39
CA GLU A 360 3.16 -17.18 -5.18
C GLU A 360 4.63 -16.79 -5.09
N GLU A 361 5.05 -16.23 -3.97
CA GLU A 361 6.41 -15.73 -3.76
C GLU A 361 7.47 -16.74 -4.25
N GLU A 362 8.35 -16.32 -5.15
CA GLU A 362 9.39 -17.16 -5.76
C GLU A 362 10.81 -16.65 -5.51
N ASN A 363 10.98 -15.41 -5.02
CA ASN A 363 12.27 -14.87 -4.58
C ASN A 363 12.37 -14.87 -3.04
N TRP A 364 13.60 -14.78 -2.56
CA TRP A 364 13.92 -14.72 -1.13
C TRP A 364 15.27 -14.02 -0.89
N VAL A 365 15.99 -13.70 -1.95
CA VAL A 365 17.34 -13.12 -1.88
C VAL A 365 17.27 -11.66 -1.46
N ASP A 366 16.30 -10.92 -1.95
CA ASP A 366 15.99 -9.54 -1.58
C ASP A 366 15.59 -9.41 -0.11
N ASP A 367 14.82 -10.36 0.42
CA ASP A 367 14.44 -10.43 1.83
C ASP A 367 15.66 -10.67 2.73
N MET A 368 16.51 -11.62 2.35
CA MET A 368 17.75 -11.90 3.09
C MET A 368 18.74 -10.74 2.97
N GLU A 369 18.78 -10.03 1.85
CA GLU A 369 19.55 -8.81 1.69
C GLU A 369 19.06 -7.73 2.67
N LEU A 370 17.75 -7.47 2.72
CA LEU A 370 17.16 -6.47 3.62
C LEU A 370 17.43 -6.83 5.08
N GLY A 371 17.24 -8.10 5.45
CA GLY A 371 17.55 -8.63 6.79
C GLY A 371 19.02 -8.43 7.18
N ALA A 372 19.93 -8.80 6.30
CA ALA A 372 21.38 -8.62 6.50
C ALA A 372 21.75 -7.13 6.63
N SER A 373 21.21 -6.27 5.76
CA SER A 373 21.50 -4.84 5.76
C SER A 373 21.12 -4.18 7.09
N LEU A 374 19.93 -4.47 7.60
CA LEU A 374 19.43 -3.92 8.86
C LEU A 374 20.11 -4.52 10.08
N LEU A 375 20.51 -5.80 10.02
CA LEU A 375 21.37 -6.42 11.05
C LEU A 375 22.76 -5.78 11.07
N HIS A 376 23.36 -5.48 9.91
CA HIS A 376 24.61 -4.71 9.87
C HIS A 376 24.46 -3.34 10.52
N GLN A 377 23.40 -2.61 10.19
CA GLN A 377 23.12 -1.29 10.77
C GLN A 377 22.94 -1.36 12.30
N LEU A 378 22.29 -2.43 12.78
CA LEU A 378 22.03 -2.63 14.21
C LEU A 378 23.27 -3.04 15.01
N THR A 379 24.13 -3.89 14.43
CA THR A 379 25.20 -4.59 15.17
C THR A 379 26.59 -4.11 14.83
N GLY A 380 26.81 -3.54 13.63
CA GLY A 380 28.11 -3.20 13.09
C GLY A 380 28.94 -4.41 12.58
N GLU A 381 28.39 -5.62 12.64
CA GLU A 381 29.11 -6.83 12.21
C GLU A 381 29.30 -6.86 10.69
N SER A 382 30.54 -6.90 10.24
CA SER A 382 30.88 -6.86 8.81
C SER A 382 30.40 -8.09 8.01
N ARG A 383 30.09 -9.21 8.68
CA ARG A 383 29.54 -10.40 8.00
C ARG A 383 28.23 -10.06 7.28
N TYR A 384 27.35 -9.34 7.94
CA TYR A 384 26.04 -8.97 7.39
C TYR A 384 26.16 -8.03 6.18
N LEU A 385 27.11 -7.10 6.18
CA LEU A 385 27.35 -6.26 5.00
C LEU A 385 27.84 -7.09 3.80
N ARG A 386 28.75 -8.05 4.02
CA ARG A 386 29.19 -8.95 2.95
C ARG A 386 28.06 -9.82 2.43
N ASP A 387 27.21 -10.32 3.32
CA ASP A 387 26.04 -11.11 2.94
C ASP A 387 25.03 -10.30 2.15
N ALA A 388 24.73 -9.07 2.59
CA ALA A 388 23.85 -8.16 1.85
C ALA A 388 24.34 -7.91 0.43
N MET A 389 25.63 -7.59 0.25
CA MET A 389 26.22 -7.41 -1.08
C MET A 389 26.20 -8.70 -1.92
N ARG A 390 26.37 -9.87 -1.30
CA ARG A 390 26.25 -11.16 -1.99
C ARG A 390 24.83 -11.43 -2.47
N TYR A 391 23.81 -11.11 -1.67
CA TYR A 391 22.41 -11.23 -2.05
C TYR A 391 22.03 -10.20 -3.12
N ALA A 392 22.43 -8.94 -2.96
CA ALA A 392 22.23 -7.89 -3.97
C ALA A 392 22.76 -8.28 -5.36
N ALA A 393 23.94 -8.94 -5.41
CA ALA A 393 24.51 -9.41 -6.67
C ALA A 393 23.73 -10.58 -7.30
N ARG A 394 22.93 -11.32 -6.54
CA ARG A 394 22.09 -12.43 -7.04
C ARG A 394 20.77 -11.93 -7.61
N GLU A 395 20.23 -10.84 -7.09
CA GLU A 395 19.02 -10.19 -7.60
C GLU A 395 19.26 -8.68 -7.74
N PRO A 396 20.04 -8.27 -8.74
CA PRO A 396 20.36 -6.85 -8.96
C PRO A 396 19.14 -6.02 -9.37
N VAL A 397 18.12 -6.64 -9.94
CA VAL A 397 16.87 -6.00 -10.35
C VAL A 397 15.72 -6.95 -10.03
N THR A 398 14.71 -6.46 -9.33
CA THR A 398 13.46 -7.20 -9.09
C THR A 398 12.90 -7.72 -10.42
N PRO A 399 12.62 -9.04 -10.56
CA PRO A 399 12.38 -9.65 -11.87
C PRO A 399 11.22 -9.05 -12.67
N TRP A 400 10.13 -8.61 -12.03
CA TRP A 400 9.01 -7.98 -12.74
C TRP A 400 9.40 -6.68 -13.46
N MET A 401 10.41 -5.96 -12.98
CA MET A 401 10.92 -4.76 -13.65
C MET A 401 11.58 -5.10 -15.01
N GLY A 402 12.09 -6.32 -15.16
CA GLY A 402 12.64 -6.83 -16.41
C GLY A 402 11.59 -7.43 -17.35
N ALA A 403 10.49 -7.93 -16.79
CA ALA A 403 9.38 -8.55 -17.52
C ALA A 403 8.08 -7.78 -17.25
N ASP A 404 7.21 -7.70 -18.26
CA ASP A 404 5.90 -7.03 -18.11
C ASP A 404 4.81 -8.01 -17.64
N THR A 405 5.17 -8.88 -16.72
CA THR A 405 4.28 -9.89 -16.15
C THR A 405 4.82 -10.41 -14.81
N ALA A 406 3.92 -10.85 -13.96
CA ALA A 406 4.19 -11.63 -12.77
C ALA A 406 2.93 -12.40 -12.36
N SER A 407 3.08 -13.48 -11.57
CA SER A 407 1.98 -14.08 -10.84
C SER A 407 1.66 -13.28 -9.57
N HIS A 408 0.55 -13.60 -8.92
CA HIS A 408 0.09 -12.94 -7.71
C HIS A 408 1.14 -13.01 -6.59
N TYR A 409 1.67 -11.87 -6.16
CA TYR A 409 2.75 -11.73 -5.18
C TYR A 409 4.07 -12.47 -5.51
N GLN A 410 4.32 -12.84 -6.77
CA GLN A 410 5.47 -13.67 -7.16
C GLN A 410 6.81 -13.03 -6.78
N TRP A 411 6.95 -11.73 -6.91
CA TRP A 411 8.16 -10.96 -6.68
C TRP A 411 8.00 -9.91 -5.56
N TYR A 412 7.20 -10.27 -4.56
CA TYR A 412 6.94 -9.40 -3.40
C TYR A 412 8.19 -9.32 -2.50
N PRO A 413 8.56 -8.11 -2.02
CA PRO A 413 7.79 -6.86 -1.91
C PRO A 413 7.93 -5.87 -3.08
N PHE A 414 8.06 -6.27 -4.29
CA PHE A 414 8.01 -5.52 -5.55
C PHE A 414 9.10 -4.45 -5.75
N TYR A 415 9.98 -4.20 -4.82
CA TYR A 415 11.19 -3.41 -4.99
C TYR A 415 12.25 -3.83 -3.97
N ASN A 416 13.52 -3.73 -4.36
CA ASN A 416 14.64 -4.16 -3.52
C ASN A 416 15.00 -3.09 -2.47
N ALA A 417 14.27 -3.03 -1.36
CA ALA A 417 14.57 -2.12 -0.25
C ALA A 417 15.96 -2.37 0.35
N GLY A 418 16.44 -3.62 0.28
CA GLY A 418 17.77 -4.03 0.72
C GLY A 418 18.89 -3.24 0.08
N HIS A 419 18.81 -2.93 -1.21
CA HIS A 419 19.82 -2.12 -1.92
C HIS A 419 20.00 -0.74 -1.30
N PHE A 420 18.89 -0.05 -0.96
CA PHE A 420 18.93 1.25 -0.30
C PHE A 420 19.51 1.16 1.12
N GLU A 421 19.08 0.17 1.88
CA GLU A 421 19.53 -0.02 3.26
C GLU A 421 21.04 -0.38 3.30
N THR A 422 21.50 -1.24 2.37
CA THR A 422 22.93 -1.57 2.21
C THR A 422 23.73 -0.36 1.78
N TRP A 423 23.25 0.40 0.77
CA TRP A 423 23.91 1.58 0.24
C TRP A 423 24.22 2.60 1.34
N SER A 424 23.35 2.76 2.31
CA SER A 424 23.53 3.71 3.41
C SER A 424 24.83 3.49 4.22
N ARG A 425 25.37 2.27 4.23
CA ARG A 425 26.55 1.84 5.00
C ARG A 425 27.71 1.34 4.15
N ALA A 426 27.50 1.14 2.87
CA ALA A 426 28.48 0.58 1.94
C ALA A 426 29.61 1.56 1.61
N GLY A 427 30.76 1.03 1.16
CA GLY A 427 31.86 1.80 0.57
C GLY A 427 31.50 2.38 -0.79
N SER A 428 32.36 3.24 -1.33
CA SER A 428 32.08 3.98 -2.58
C SER A 428 31.79 3.06 -3.78
N THR A 429 32.55 1.99 -3.95
CA THR A 429 32.40 1.02 -5.05
C THR A 429 31.05 0.30 -4.95
N ASP A 430 30.74 -0.22 -3.76
CA ASP A 430 29.46 -0.92 -3.52
C ASP A 430 28.26 0.01 -3.70
N ARG A 431 28.38 1.28 -3.25
CA ARG A 431 27.38 2.31 -3.50
C ARG A 431 27.11 2.54 -4.98
N GLN A 432 28.17 2.59 -5.79
CA GLN A 432 28.01 2.72 -7.25
C GLN A 432 27.29 1.52 -7.85
N THR A 433 27.64 0.31 -7.41
CA THR A 433 27.00 -0.94 -7.85
C THR A 433 25.50 -0.95 -7.51
N LEU A 434 25.14 -0.70 -6.24
CA LEU A 434 23.75 -0.67 -5.80
C LEU A 434 22.93 0.43 -6.48
N THR A 435 23.55 1.59 -6.73
CA THR A 435 22.91 2.66 -7.50
C THR A 435 22.65 2.24 -8.94
N ALA A 436 23.58 1.51 -9.57
CA ALA A 436 23.39 0.98 -10.93
C ALA A 436 22.24 -0.03 -10.98
N TYR A 437 22.12 -0.91 -9.99
CA TYR A 437 21.01 -1.87 -9.89
C TYR A 437 19.65 -1.18 -9.83
N TYR A 438 19.49 -0.18 -8.98
CA TYR A 438 18.26 0.62 -8.90
C TYR A 438 17.94 1.31 -10.22
N ARG A 439 18.96 1.93 -10.84
CA ARG A 439 18.82 2.60 -12.13
C ARG A 439 18.38 1.65 -13.23
N ASP A 440 18.97 0.46 -13.29
CA ASP A 440 18.67 -0.54 -14.32
C ASP A 440 17.20 -1.00 -14.26
N GLY A 441 16.66 -1.24 -13.05
CA GLY A 441 15.25 -1.55 -12.87
C GLY A 441 14.34 -0.41 -13.33
N LEU A 442 14.63 0.82 -12.92
CA LEU A 442 13.85 2.00 -13.31
C LEU A 442 13.88 2.22 -14.83
N VAL A 443 15.04 2.09 -15.48
CA VAL A 443 15.17 2.23 -16.94
C VAL A 443 14.29 1.22 -17.68
N ARG A 444 14.22 -0.02 -17.20
CA ARG A 444 13.40 -1.08 -17.83
C ARG A 444 11.91 -0.77 -17.74
N VAL A 445 11.44 -0.28 -16.57
CA VAL A 445 10.03 0.12 -16.40
C VAL A 445 9.71 1.34 -17.25
N VAL A 446 10.58 2.36 -17.25
CA VAL A 446 10.41 3.59 -18.04
C VAL A 446 10.37 3.29 -19.55
N ALA A 447 11.14 2.32 -20.02
CA ALA A 447 11.11 1.92 -21.43
C ALA A 447 9.72 1.40 -21.89
N ARG A 448 8.91 0.86 -20.96
CA ARG A 448 7.53 0.43 -21.20
C ARG A 448 6.50 1.54 -20.96
N ALA A 449 6.88 2.62 -20.30
CA ALA A 449 6.00 3.72 -19.93
C ALA A 449 5.77 4.75 -21.06
N ASN A 450 5.84 4.32 -22.32
CA ASN A 450 5.61 5.19 -23.48
C ASN A 450 4.11 5.42 -23.72
N ASN A 451 3.45 6.06 -22.76
CA ASN A 451 2.03 6.41 -22.77
C ASN A 451 1.81 7.73 -22.00
N GLY A 452 0.62 8.31 -22.10
CA GLY A 452 0.33 9.59 -21.48
C GLY A 452 0.39 9.58 -19.94
N PHE A 453 0.18 8.42 -19.33
CA PHE A 453 0.22 8.26 -17.87
C PHE A 453 1.64 7.99 -17.33
N PHE A 454 2.61 7.76 -18.21
CA PHE A 454 3.98 7.39 -17.84
C PHE A 454 4.05 6.18 -16.89
N LEU A 455 3.19 5.19 -17.15
CA LEU A 455 3.09 3.98 -16.37
C LEU A 455 3.54 2.76 -17.19
N GLY A 456 4.49 2.00 -16.66
CA GLY A 456 5.09 0.82 -17.31
C GLY A 456 5.10 -0.41 -16.41
N ILE A 457 4.10 -0.52 -15.49
CA ILE A 457 3.94 -1.69 -14.63
C ILE A 457 2.98 -2.71 -15.26
N PRO A 458 3.09 -4.01 -14.94
CA PRO A 458 2.08 -4.99 -15.32
C PRO A 458 0.83 -4.85 -14.43
N PHE A 459 -0.35 -4.96 -15.06
CA PHE A 459 -1.63 -4.92 -14.34
C PHE A 459 -2.03 -6.31 -13.84
N ILE A 460 -1.20 -6.85 -12.95
CA ILE A 460 -1.50 -8.08 -12.22
C ILE A 460 -2.37 -7.77 -10.99
N TRP A 461 -2.86 -8.78 -10.31
CA TRP A 461 -3.56 -8.61 -9.04
C TRP A 461 -2.66 -7.85 -8.05
N CYS A 462 -3.20 -6.87 -7.31
CA CYS A 462 -2.48 -5.88 -6.49
C CYS A 462 -1.57 -4.92 -7.29
N SER A 463 -1.99 -4.55 -8.51
CA SER A 463 -1.20 -3.67 -9.38
C SER A 463 -0.87 -2.30 -8.77
N ASN A 464 -1.72 -1.76 -7.90
CA ASN A 464 -1.45 -0.49 -7.23
C ASN A 464 -0.24 -0.58 -6.26
N ASP A 465 0.01 -1.74 -5.65
CA ASP A 465 1.22 -1.90 -4.85
C ASP A 465 2.50 -1.90 -5.71
N LEU A 466 2.44 -2.45 -6.95
CA LEU A 466 3.54 -2.29 -7.90
C LEU A 466 3.76 -0.84 -8.31
N VAL A 467 2.68 -0.06 -8.52
CA VAL A 467 2.77 1.38 -8.80
C VAL A 467 3.49 2.12 -7.66
N VAL A 468 3.08 1.85 -6.43
CA VAL A 468 3.68 2.45 -5.23
C VAL A 468 5.13 2.01 -5.07
N SER A 469 5.44 0.73 -5.30
CA SER A 469 6.80 0.18 -5.22
C SER A 469 7.73 0.80 -6.25
N PHE A 470 7.27 1.00 -7.48
CA PHE A 470 8.03 1.74 -8.49
C PHE A 470 8.31 3.19 -8.06
N ALA A 471 7.31 3.90 -7.53
CA ALA A 471 7.48 5.26 -7.02
C ALA A 471 8.47 5.32 -5.86
N ASN A 472 8.41 4.35 -4.92
CA ASN A 472 9.37 4.23 -3.82
C ASN A 472 10.79 4.01 -4.34
N GLN A 473 11.01 3.09 -5.29
CA GLN A 473 12.35 2.87 -5.85
C GLN A 473 12.88 4.13 -6.55
N ALA A 474 12.05 4.86 -7.30
CA ALA A 474 12.44 6.12 -7.94
C ALA A 474 12.80 7.21 -6.92
N ALA A 475 12.01 7.35 -5.86
CA ALA A 475 12.28 8.28 -4.77
C ALA A 475 13.58 7.92 -4.02
N LEU A 476 13.82 6.65 -3.74
CA LEU A 476 15.02 6.15 -3.08
C LEU A 476 16.26 6.35 -3.98
N TYR A 477 16.17 6.06 -5.28
CA TYR A 477 17.24 6.35 -6.24
C TYR A 477 17.62 7.83 -6.21
N ARG A 478 16.64 8.72 -6.25
CA ARG A 478 16.86 10.16 -6.14
C ARG A 478 17.51 10.56 -4.81
N ARG A 479 17.15 9.92 -3.71
CA ARG A 479 17.79 10.13 -2.39
C ARG A 479 19.24 9.63 -2.36
N MET A 480 19.55 8.51 -3.03
CA MET A 480 20.92 7.97 -3.14
C MET A 480 21.84 8.86 -3.99
N THR A 481 21.32 9.47 -5.05
CA THR A 481 22.14 10.08 -6.11
C THR A 481 21.97 11.58 -6.24
N GLY A 482 20.83 12.14 -5.88
CA GLY A 482 20.40 13.50 -6.25
C GLY A 482 19.90 13.63 -7.70
N ASP A 483 20.01 12.58 -8.51
CA ASP A 483 19.58 12.57 -9.91
C ASP A 483 18.05 12.67 -10.02
N GLN A 484 17.57 13.56 -10.90
CA GLN A 484 16.15 13.84 -11.13
C GLN A 484 15.58 13.10 -12.35
N GLN A 485 16.35 12.22 -12.99
CA GLN A 485 15.97 11.56 -14.27
C GLN A 485 14.61 10.88 -14.19
N PHE A 486 14.28 10.26 -13.05
CA PHE A 486 13.03 9.50 -12.88
C PHE A 486 11.94 10.26 -12.10
N ARG A 487 12.19 11.53 -11.75
CA ARG A 487 11.27 12.29 -10.89
C ARG A 487 9.89 12.49 -11.51
N GLU A 488 9.80 12.66 -12.81
CA GLU A 488 8.51 12.80 -13.48
C GLU A 488 7.71 11.49 -13.44
N TYR A 489 8.38 10.35 -13.58
CA TYR A 489 7.76 9.02 -13.47
C TYR A 489 7.37 8.69 -12.02
N GLU A 490 8.19 9.07 -11.03
CA GLU A 490 7.85 9.00 -9.60
C GLU A 490 6.51 9.71 -9.32
N HIS A 491 6.40 10.97 -9.78
CA HIS A 491 5.18 11.75 -9.59
C HIS A 491 4.01 11.22 -10.42
N ALA A 492 4.23 10.73 -11.63
CA ALA A 492 3.18 10.12 -12.44
C ALA A 492 2.56 8.87 -11.77
N ALA A 493 3.38 8.06 -11.10
CA ALA A 493 2.91 6.93 -10.31
C ALA A 493 2.09 7.38 -9.09
N ILE A 494 2.53 8.42 -8.36
CA ILE A 494 1.74 9.01 -7.26
C ILE A 494 0.42 9.60 -7.81
N ASP A 495 0.47 10.31 -8.92
CA ASP A 495 -0.70 10.93 -9.55
C ASP A 495 -1.71 9.87 -10.01
N TRP A 496 -1.23 8.70 -10.49
CA TRP A 496 -2.07 7.56 -10.83
C TRP A 496 -2.90 7.08 -9.63
N ILE A 497 -2.29 6.91 -8.48
CA ILE A 497 -2.97 6.48 -7.25
C ILE A 497 -4.08 7.46 -6.87
N PHE A 498 -3.91 8.74 -7.13
CA PHE A 498 -4.87 9.77 -6.72
C PHE A 498 -5.75 10.33 -7.86
N GLY A 499 -5.91 9.59 -8.96
CA GLY A 499 -6.92 9.88 -9.96
C GLY A 499 -6.42 10.28 -11.34
N THR A 500 -5.11 10.42 -11.58
CA THR A 500 -4.57 10.53 -12.94
C THR A 500 -4.47 9.13 -13.56
N ASN A 501 -5.63 8.49 -13.71
CA ASN A 501 -5.81 7.17 -14.29
C ASN A 501 -7.04 7.18 -15.23
N PRO A 502 -7.26 6.16 -16.08
CA PRO A 502 -8.38 6.17 -17.02
C PRO A 502 -9.75 6.36 -16.37
N TRP A 503 -9.98 5.81 -15.21
CA TRP A 503 -11.25 5.88 -14.48
C TRP A 503 -11.46 7.26 -13.81
N GLY A 504 -10.38 8.00 -13.52
CA GLY A 504 -10.44 9.31 -12.87
C GLY A 504 -10.84 9.23 -11.40
N THR A 505 -10.63 8.09 -10.77
CA THR A 505 -10.90 7.85 -9.35
C THR A 505 -9.59 7.73 -8.56
N SER A 506 -9.57 8.22 -7.34
CA SER A 506 -8.51 7.87 -6.40
C SER A 506 -8.61 6.38 -6.09
N MET A 507 -7.47 5.71 -5.95
CA MET A 507 -7.39 4.31 -5.53
C MET A 507 -7.21 4.18 -4.00
N VAL A 508 -7.46 5.27 -3.27
CA VAL A 508 -7.38 5.32 -1.80
C VAL A 508 -8.72 5.73 -1.24
N ILE A 509 -9.33 4.87 -0.45
CA ILE A 509 -10.66 5.07 0.12
C ILE A 509 -10.68 6.35 0.96
N GLY A 510 -11.65 7.22 0.73
CA GLY A 510 -11.86 8.46 1.48
C GLY A 510 -10.82 9.57 1.22
N VAL A 511 -9.88 9.39 0.29
CA VAL A 511 -8.81 10.36 0.00
C VAL A 511 -8.80 10.79 -1.46
N PRO A 512 -8.88 12.12 -1.75
CA PRO A 512 -9.22 13.18 -0.80
C PRO A 512 -10.70 13.16 -0.42
N ARG A 513 -11.05 13.65 0.76
CA ARG A 513 -12.44 13.60 1.28
C ARG A 513 -13.49 14.10 0.29
N ALA A 514 -13.21 15.18 -0.43
CA ALA A 514 -14.10 15.78 -1.42
C ALA A 514 -13.84 15.28 -2.86
N GLY A 515 -13.08 14.19 -3.03
CA GLY A 515 -12.75 13.62 -4.33
C GLY A 515 -13.69 12.51 -4.78
N VAL A 516 -13.35 11.94 -5.94
CA VAL A 516 -13.89 10.68 -6.44
C VAL A 516 -12.99 9.57 -5.96
N TRP A 517 -13.53 8.65 -5.19
CA TRP A 517 -12.86 7.48 -4.63
C TRP A 517 -13.89 6.36 -4.45
N PRO A 518 -13.47 5.09 -4.32
CA PRO A 518 -14.36 3.93 -4.23
C PRO A 518 -15.38 4.05 -3.10
N ARG A 519 -16.64 3.85 -3.45
CA ARG A 519 -17.79 3.98 -2.54
C ARG A 519 -18.34 2.64 -2.09
N ASP A 520 -18.10 1.62 -2.89
CA ASP A 520 -18.58 0.25 -2.67
C ASP A 520 -17.43 -0.75 -2.68
N PRO A 521 -16.39 -0.57 -1.80
CA PRO A 521 -15.24 -1.44 -1.77
C PRO A 521 -15.63 -2.86 -1.34
N HIS A 522 -14.87 -3.84 -1.83
CA HIS A 522 -14.93 -5.20 -1.31
C HIS A 522 -14.41 -5.20 0.12
N THR A 523 -15.28 -5.46 1.10
CA THR A 523 -14.95 -5.36 2.53
C THR A 523 -16.02 -6.05 3.38
N GLU A 524 -15.61 -6.59 4.52
CA GLU A 524 -16.50 -7.15 5.55
C GLU A 524 -17.29 -6.07 6.33
N LEU A 525 -16.88 -4.82 6.22
CA LEU A 525 -17.55 -3.73 6.93
C LEU A 525 -18.85 -3.31 6.22
N PRO A 526 -19.97 -3.16 6.94
CA PRO A 526 -21.17 -2.60 6.35
C PRO A 526 -20.98 -1.13 5.95
N PRO A 527 -21.74 -0.58 4.98
CA PRO A 527 -21.56 0.78 4.47
C PRO A 527 -21.51 1.89 5.55
N SER A 528 -22.24 1.71 6.66
CA SER A 528 -22.21 2.64 7.80
C SER A 528 -20.84 2.74 8.50
N LEU A 529 -19.99 1.75 8.31
CA LEU A 529 -18.65 1.66 8.89
C LEU A 529 -17.52 1.88 7.87
N HIS A 530 -17.80 2.09 6.59
CA HIS A 530 -16.77 2.35 5.56
C HIS A 530 -15.86 3.53 5.87
N HIS A 531 -16.25 4.44 6.76
CA HIS A 531 -15.37 5.52 7.21
C HIS A 531 -14.11 5.00 7.94
N GLY A 532 -14.14 3.77 8.48
CA GLY A 532 -12.98 3.10 9.06
C GLY A 532 -11.92 2.70 8.03
N LEU A 533 -12.32 2.52 6.77
CA LEU A 533 -11.41 2.18 5.67
C LEU A 533 -10.66 3.39 5.10
N THR A 534 -10.94 4.61 5.61
CA THR A 534 -10.28 5.82 5.11
C THR A 534 -8.77 5.69 5.15
N GLY A 535 -8.13 5.84 4.00
CA GLY A 535 -6.69 5.66 3.82
C GLY A 535 -6.30 4.30 3.24
N GLY A 536 -7.20 3.32 3.17
CA GLY A 536 -6.93 2.01 2.54
C GLY A 536 -6.66 2.13 1.05
N LEU A 537 -5.54 1.59 0.59
CA LEU A 537 -5.20 1.44 -0.82
C LEU A 537 -5.94 0.23 -1.38
N LEU A 538 -6.54 0.37 -2.56
CA LEU A 538 -7.15 -0.76 -3.27
C LEU A 538 -6.12 -1.53 -4.10
N ASP A 539 -6.40 -2.79 -4.37
CA ASP A 539 -5.67 -3.68 -5.30
C ASP A 539 -5.36 -2.99 -6.63
N GLY A 540 -6.34 -2.33 -7.21
CA GLY A 540 -6.21 -1.62 -8.47
C GLY A 540 -6.56 -2.45 -9.70
N PRO A 541 -6.45 -1.86 -10.89
CA PRO A 541 -6.88 -2.52 -12.12
C PRO A 541 -6.05 -3.75 -12.44
N VAL A 542 -6.70 -4.76 -13.03
CA VAL A 542 -6.05 -5.99 -13.53
C VAL A 542 -6.24 -6.15 -15.03
N TYR A 543 -5.34 -6.91 -15.68
CA TYR A 543 -5.59 -7.33 -17.07
C TYR A 543 -6.90 -8.11 -17.15
N ARG A 544 -7.68 -7.87 -18.21
CA ARG A 544 -8.93 -8.59 -18.44
C ARG A 544 -8.72 -10.11 -18.50
N SER A 545 -7.60 -10.57 -19.02
CA SER A 545 -7.24 -11.99 -19.05
C SER A 545 -7.11 -12.61 -17.65
N ILE A 546 -6.65 -11.85 -16.65
CA ILE A 546 -6.64 -12.28 -15.26
C ILE A 546 -8.06 -12.29 -14.72
N TYR A 547 -8.78 -11.18 -14.83
CA TYR A 547 -10.14 -11.01 -14.34
C TYR A 547 -11.08 -12.14 -14.80
N GLN A 548 -11.04 -12.49 -16.08
CA GLN A 548 -11.90 -13.53 -16.65
C GLN A 548 -11.60 -14.96 -16.15
N ASN A 549 -10.43 -15.18 -15.58
CA ASN A 549 -10.04 -16.48 -15.01
C ASN A 549 -10.26 -16.59 -13.50
N LEU A 550 -10.61 -15.50 -12.83
CA LEU A 550 -10.93 -15.48 -11.41
C LEU A 550 -12.34 -16.06 -11.16
N ARG A 551 -12.54 -16.64 -9.98
CA ARG A 551 -13.77 -17.33 -9.61
C ARG A 551 -14.52 -16.56 -8.53
N GLY A 552 -15.84 -16.57 -8.61
CA GLY A 552 -16.70 -15.98 -7.57
C GLY A 552 -16.98 -14.49 -7.74
N ILE A 553 -16.34 -13.80 -8.67
CA ILE A 553 -16.63 -12.38 -8.94
C ILE A 553 -18.01 -12.27 -9.55
N ARG A 554 -18.84 -11.43 -8.93
CA ARG A 554 -20.18 -11.10 -9.42
C ARG A 554 -20.48 -9.65 -9.03
N LEU A 555 -20.51 -8.76 -10.02
CA LEU A 555 -20.88 -7.38 -9.78
C LEU A 555 -22.30 -7.29 -9.24
N MET A 556 -22.49 -6.50 -8.18
CA MET A 556 -23.77 -6.28 -7.50
C MET A 556 -24.54 -5.14 -8.13
N HIS A 557 -23.85 -4.21 -8.79
CA HIS A 557 -24.39 -3.02 -9.39
C HIS A 557 -24.04 -2.90 -10.88
N ASN A 558 -24.67 -1.96 -11.58
CA ASN A 558 -24.27 -1.62 -12.94
C ASN A 558 -22.86 -1.00 -12.91
N ASP A 559 -21.96 -1.51 -13.74
CA ASP A 559 -20.60 -1.01 -13.85
C ASP A 559 -20.56 0.44 -14.34
N GLU A 560 -20.33 1.37 -13.44
CA GLU A 560 -20.23 2.81 -13.74
C GLU A 560 -19.01 3.14 -14.58
N PHE A 561 -17.98 2.29 -14.54
CA PHE A 561 -16.76 2.39 -15.32
C PHE A 561 -16.76 1.59 -16.62
N ALA A 562 -17.89 0.97 -17.02
CA ALA A 562 -17.98 0.08 -18.19
C ALA A 562 -17.34 0.66 -19.46
N ARG A 563 -17.48 1.98 -19.69
CA ARG A 563 -16.87 2.70 -20.82
C ARG A 563 -15.33 2.77 -20.76
N PHE A 564 -14.74 2.57 -19.59
CA PHE A 564 -13.28 2.57 -19.35
C PHE A 564 -12.73 1.16 -19.17
N ASN A 565 -13.59 0.15 -19.01
CA ASN A 565 -13.21 -1.24 -18.84
C ASN A 565 -13.10 -1.90 -20.23
N THR A 566 -11.90 -1.85 -20.80
CA THR A 566 -11.59 -2.35 -22.16
C THR A 566 -11.15 -3.81 -22.14
N GLY A 567 -10.80 -4.32 -23.33
CA GLY A 567 -10.16 -5.64 -23.46
C GLY A 567 -8.79 -5.75 -22.81
N ALA A 568 -8.10 -4.63 -22.52
CA ALA A 568 -6.76 -4.65 -21.94
C ALA A 568 -6.80 -4.75 -20.39
N MET A 569 -7.58 -3.89 -19.72
CA MET A 569 -7.63 -3.82 -18.27
C MET A 569 -9.03 -3.48 -17.77
N VAL A 570 -9.33 -3.86 -16.55
CA VAL A 570 -10.61 -3.61 -15.86
C VAL A 570 -10.37 -3.09 -14.45
N TYR A 571 -11.30 -2.27 -13.98
CA TYR A 571 -11.44 -1.82 -12.60
C TYR A 571 -12.93 -1.57 -12.32
N HIS A 572 -13.43 -2.03 -11.19
CA HIS A 572 -14.81 -1.82 -10.77
C HIS A 572 -14.84 -1.20 -9.37
N ASP A 573 -15.77 -0.28 -9.11
CA ASP A 573 -16.13 0.12 -7.76
C ASP A 573 -17.40 -0.66 -7.37
N ASP A 574 -17.22 -1.92 -6.98
CA ASP A 574 -18.29 -2.84 -6.67
C ASP A 574 -17.85 -3.86 -5.63
N PHE A 575 -18.65 -4.04 -4.60
CA PHE A 575 -18.43 -5.01 -3.53
C PHE A 575 -18.16 -6.43 -4.05
N GLY A 576 -18.74 -6.81 -5.17
CA GLY A 576 -18.59 -8.14 -5.76
C GLY A 576 -17.26 -8.39 -6.47
N ASP A 577 -16.37 -7.38 -6.59
CA ASP A 577 -15.06 -7.51 -7.23
C ASP A 577 -13.91 -7.43 -6.22
N TYR A 578 -13.51 -8.58 -5.70
CA TYR A 578 -12.37 -8.69 -4.80
C TYR A 578 -11.02 -8.47 -5.48
N SER A 579 -10.94 -8.53 -6.81
CA SER A 579 -9.67 -8.49 -7.54
C SER A 579 -9.17 -7.09 -7.88
N THR A 580 -10.07 -6.09 -7.91
CA THR A 580 -9.71 -4.71 -8.25
C THR A 580 -10.12 -3.70 -7.18
N ASN A 581 -11.07 -4.06 -6.32
CA ASN A 581 -11.72 -3.16 -5.37
C ASN A 581 -11.57 -3.58 -3.90
N GLU A 582 -10.71 -4.53 -3.62
CA GLU A 582 -10.34 -4.92 -2.26
C GLU A 582 -9.26 -3.98 -1.71
N HIS A 583 -9.38 -3.61 -0.44
CA HIS A 583 -8.35 -2.81 0.24
C HIS A 583 -7.26 -3.70 0.83
N ILE A 584 -6.00 -3.32 0.66
CA ILE A 584 -4.83 -4.13 1.04
C ILE A 584 -4.00 -3.45 2.13
N MET A 585 -3.61 -4.22 3.13
CA MET A 585 -2.90 -3.72 4.31
C MET A 585 -1.44 -3.36 3.99
N ASP A 586 -0.74 -4.21 3.30
CA ASP A 586 0.68 -4.07 2.96
C ASP A 586 0.94 -2.98 1.93
N GLY A 587 0.14 -2.93 0.85
CA GLY A 587 0.19 -1.84 -0.13
C GLY A 587 -0.14 -0.49 0.49
N THR A 588 -1.05 -0.44 1.47
CA THR A 588 -1.33 0.78 2.26
C THR A 588 -0.10 1.20 3.07
N ALA A 589 0.60 0.28 3.72
CA ALA A 589 1.82 0.58 4.48
C ALA A 589 2.97 1.03 3.56
N ASN A 590 3.08 0.46 2.35
CA ASN A 590 4.02 0.86 1.31
C ASN A 590 3.73 2.31 0.84
N LEU A 591 2.47 2.63 0.55
CA LEU A 591 2.04 3.99 0.20
C LEU A 591 2.26 4.99 1.35
N LEU A 592 2.03 4.59 2.59
CA LEU A 592 2.31 5.39 3.78
C LEU A 592 3.79 5.80 3.83
N TYR A 593 4.71 4.86 3.59
CA TYR A 593 6.14 5.15 3.52
C TYR A 593 6.45 6.18 2.43
N LEU A 594 5.95 5.97 1.21
CA LEU A 594 6.13 6.90 0.10
C LEU A 594 5.65 8.32 0.47
N LEU A 595 4.40 8.46 0.92
CA LEU A 595 3.79 9.75 1.21
C LEU A 595 4.46 10.47 2.39
N SER A 596 4.99 9.74 3.37
CA SER A 596 5.72 10.32 4.48
C SER A 596 6.99 11.05 4.03
N THR A 597 7.64 10.56 2.96
CA THR A 597 8.91 11.09 2.44
C THR A 597 8.74 12.12 1.31
N VAL A 598 7.63 12.09 0.59
CA VAL A 598 7.32 13.04 -0.50
C VAL A 598 6.95 14.43 0.03
N GLN A 599 6.29 14.51 1.18
CA GLN A 599 5.89 15.77 1.78
C GLN A 599 7.12 16.51 2.36
N PRO A 600 7.44 17.74 1.88
CA PRO A 600 8.52 18.51 2.48
C PRO A 600 8.28 18.75 3.98
N PRO A 601 9.32 18.75 4.82
CA PRO A 601 9.16 19.10 6.22
C PRO A 601 8.58 20.51 6.34
N ALA A 602 7.67 20.72 7.30
CA ALA A 602 7.09 22.03 7.55
C ALA A 602 8.22 23.03 7.85
N VAL A 603 8.30 24.10 7.07
CA VAL A 603 9.23 25.20 7.34
C VAL A 603 8.88 25.77 8.72
N ARG A 604 9.81 25.72 9.68
CA ARG A 604 9.63 26.44 10.94
C ARG A 604 9.54 27.93 10.61
N ARG A 605 8.37 28.53 10.80
CA ARG A 605 8.22 29.98 10.87
C ARG A 605 8.59 30.46 12.27
#